data_fba7f41ed1c59c9d2dfe2387ca0862e8
#
_entry.id   fba7f41ed1c59c9d2dfe2387ca0862e8
#
_cell.length_a   1.000
_cell.length_b   1.000
_cell.length_c   1.000
_cell.angle_alpha   90.00
_cell.angle_beta   90.00
_cell.angle_gamma   90.00
#
_symmetry.space_group_name_H-M   'P 1'
#
loop_
_entity.id
_entity.type
_entity.pdbx_description
1 polymer ?
#
loop_
_entity_poly.entity_id
_entity_poly.type
_entity_poly.pdbx_seq_one_letter_code
_entity_poly.pdbx_strand_id
1 'polypeptide(L)'
;MRHPQFDIKSYLAHRVTADVGLVKLKEPMAALPVPLAGPRQRIAPGESFLVHGYGRSVRDDRNSAATLRAARLTATGQPGALQLRLVDPATGNNKPGVGACDGDSGAPVYQQNAGRMEVIGVVSWSTAANNEAGCGGLTGVTPLELYRGWIIETARKMGIELPR
;
A
#
# COMPACT_ATOMS: atom_id res chain seq x y z
N MET A 1 -10.44 -5.79 -12.34
CA MET A 1 -10.58 -4.49 -13.07
C MET A 1 -9.54 -3.51 -12.54
N ARG A 2 -8.82 -2.82 -13.41
CA ARG A 2 -7.88 -1.73 -13.08
C ARG A 2 -8.63 -0.40 -13.10
N HIS A 3 -8.23 0.54 -12.23
CA HIS A 3 -8.79 1.90 -12.26
C HIS A 3 -8.52 2.57 -13.61
N PRO A 4 -9.50 3.25 -14.24
CA PRO A 4 -9.36 3.78 -15.60
C PRO A 4 -8.34 4.94 -15.71
N GLN A 5 -8.09 5.66 -14.62
CA GLN A 5 -7.12 6.76 -14.57
C GLN A 5 -5.69 6.32 -14.26
N PHE A 6 -5.42 5.02 -14.10
CA PHE A 6 -4.05 4.55 -13.91
C PHE A 6 -3.19 4.80 -15.14
N ASP A 7 -2.07 5.48 -14.95
CA ASP A 7 -1.07 5.75 -16.00
C ASP A 7 0.29 5.17 -15.60
N ILE A 8 0.75 4.19 -16.37
CA ILE A 8 2.05 3.54 -16.16
C ILE A 8 3.23 4.50 -16.32
N LYS A 9 3.10 5.56 -17.12
CA LYS A 9 4.19 6.53 -17.31
C LYS A 9 4.46 7.32 -16.04
N SER A 10 3.41 7.63 -15.27
CA SER A 10 3.55 8.31 -13.97
C SER A 10 4.15 7.40 -12.90
N TYR A 11 4.03 6.08 -13.03
CA TYR A 11 4.66 5.10 -12.15
C TYR A 11 6.19 5.22 -12.14
N LEU A 12 6.79 5.33 -13.30
CA LEU A 12 8.25 5.45 -13.45
C LEU A 12 8.81 6.75 -12.83
N ALA A 13 7.96 7.75 -12.63
CA ALA A 13 8.31 9.01 -11.99
C ALA A 13 8.02 9.04 -10.49
N HIS A 14 7.64 7.91 -9.87
CA HIS A 14 7.16 7.80 -8.48
C HIS A 14 6.04 8.82 -8.15
N ARG A 15 5.22 9.14 -9.15
CA ARG A 15 4.08 10.06 -9.07
C ARG A 15 2.77 9.39 -9.47
N VAL A 16 2.76 8.07 -9.46
CA VAL A 16 1.61 7.30 -9.89
C VAL A 16 0.38 7.62 -9.04
N THR A 17 -0.73 7.80 -9.73
CA THR A 17 -2.06 7.96 -9.14
C THR A 17 -2.97 6.85 -9.65
N ALA A 18 -4.04 6.57 -8.91
CA ALA A 18 -5.03 5.56 -9.27
C ALA A 18 -4.42 4.15 -9.50
N ASP A 19 -3.27 3.85 -8.86
CA ASP A 19 -2.66 2.53 -8.89
C ASP A 19 -3.43 1.59 -7.95
N VAL A 20 -4.62 1.23 -8.39
CA VAL A 20 -5.56 0.38 -7.67
C VAL A 20 -6.35 -0.49 -8.64
N GLY A 21 -6.59 -1.72 -8.25
CA GLY A 21 -7.37 -2.68 -9.00
C GLY A 21 -8.22 -3.56 -8.09
N LEU A 22 -9.28 -4.13 -8.64
CA LEU A 22 -10.13 -5.12 -7.98
C LEU A 22 -10.05 -6.45 -8.72
N VAL A 23 -9.92 -7.51 -7.96
CA VAL A 23 -9.97 -8.89 -8.44
C VAL A 23 -11.14 -9.59 -7.78
N LYS A 24 -12.04 -10.17 -8.59
CA LYS A 24 -13.08 -11.07 -8.11
C LYS A 24 -12.54 -12.50 -8.17
N LEU A 25 -12.54 -13.16 -7.03
CA LEU A 25 -12.15 -14.57 -6.95
C LEU A 25 -13.26 -15.43 -7.56
N LYS A 26 -12.87 -16.56 -8.17
CA LYS A 26 -13.84 -17.55 -8.69
C LYS A 26 -14.59 -18.24 -7.54
N GLU A 27 -13.88 -18.50 -6.46
CA GLU A 27 -14.40 -19.17 -5.28
C GLU A 27 -14.16 -18.31 -4.03
N PRO A 28 -15.05 -18.34 -3.03
CA PRO A 28 -14.84 -17.68 -1.76
C PRO A 28 -13.58 -18.20 -1.05
N MET A 29 -12.86 -17.31 -0.39
CA MET A 29 -11.78 -17.69 0.53
C MET A 29 -12.32 -17.87 1.94
N ALA A 30 -11.82 -18.86 2.66
CA ALA A 30 -12.09 -19.05 4.08
C ALA A 30 -11.26 -18.08 4.94
N ALA A 31 -11.37 -16.80 4.66
CA ALA A 31 -10.66 -15.74 5.38
C ALA A 31 -11.63 -14.62 5.77
N LEU A 32 -11.45 -14.09 6.97
CA LEU A 32 -12.21 -12.91 7.40
C LEU A 32 -11.70 -11.68 6.65
N PRO A 33 -12.57 -10.92 6.00
CA PRO A 33 -12.17 -9.70 5.31
C PRO A 33 -11.77 -8.63 6.33
N VAL A 34 -10.68 -7.92 6.03
CA VAL A 34 -10.31 -6.71 6.77
C VAL A 34 -11.07 -5.53 6.18
N PRO A 35 -11.75 -4.71 7.00
CA PRO A 35 -12.51 -3.58 6.49
C PRO A 35 -11.61 -2.51 5.88
N LEU A 36 -12.14 -1.77 4.92
CA LEU A 36 -11.53 -0.52 4.46
C LEU A 36 -11.68 0.54 5.54
N ALA A 37 -10.61 1.29 5.77
CA ALA A 37 -10.66 2.44 6.67
C ALA A 37 -11.73 3.43 6.24
N GLY A 38 -12.37 4.06 7.21
CA GLY A 38 -13.28 5.16 6.98
C GLY A 38 -12.56 6.40 6.44
N PRO A 39 -13.33 7.44 6.02
CA PRO A 39 -12.77 8.70 5.57
C PRO A 39 -11.85 9.33 6.63
N ARG A 40 -10.69 9.80 6.21
CA ARG A 40 -9.73 10.52 7.04
C ARG A 40 -9.47 11.91 6.49
N GLN A 41 -9.36 12.88 7.35
CA GLN A 41 -9.06 14.24 6.93
C GLN A 41 -7.60 14.40 6.48
N ARG A 42 -6.65 13.82 7.23
CA ARG A 42 -5.21 13.94 6.93
C ARG A 42 -4.42 12.89 7.71
N ILE A 43 -3.33 12.41 7.11
CA ILE A 43 -2.31 11.60 7.77
C ILE A 43 -1.17 12.54 8.18
N ALA A 44 -0.87 12.57 9.47
CA ALA A 44 0.21 13.40 9.99
C ALA A 44 1.58 12.70 9.85
N PRO A 45 2.69 13.47 9.73
CA PRO A 45 4.02 12.91 9.82
C PRO A 45 4.20 12.13 11.14
N GLY A 46 4.87 10.98 11.08
CA GLY A 46 5.12 10.14 12.25
C GLY A 46 3.99 9.16 12.59
N GLU A 47 2.79 9.28 11.99
CA GLU A 47 1.76 8.25 12.17
C GLU A 47 2.27 6.89 11.70
N SER A 48 1.94 5.84 12.47
CA SER A 48 2.46 4.49 12.29
C SER A 48 1.46 3.60 11.57
N PHE A 49 1.95 2.85 10.59
CA PHE A 49 1.20 1.91 9.78
C PHE A 49 1.90 0.56 9.73
N LEU A 50 1.14 -0.50 9.51
CA LEU A 50 1.65 -1.85 9.37
C LEU A 50 1.51 -2.29 7.91
N VAL A 51 2.60 -2.73 7.31
CA VAL A 51 2.63 -3.27 5.94
C VAL A 51 2.86 -4.76 6.03
N HIS A 52 2.03 -5.58 5.42
CA HIS A 52 2.22 -7.01 5.28
C HIS A 52 2.48 -7.36 3.82
N GLY A 53 3.52 -8.16 3.55
CA GLY A 53 3.85 -8.53 2.19
C GLY A 53 4.56 -9.87 2.07
N TYR A 54 4.58 -10.39 0.86
CA TYR A 54 5.29 -11.60 0.46
C TYR A 54 6.46 -11.29 -0.48
N GLY A 55 6.76 -10.02 -0.69
CA GLY A 55 7.85 -9.56 -1.52
C GLY A 55 9.21 -10.00 -1.03
N ARG A 56 10.25 -9.60 -1.75
CA ARG A 56 11.64 -9.92 -1.40
C ARG A 56 12.05 -9.21 -0.11
N SER A 57 12.87 -9.87 0.68
CA SER A 57 13.58 -9.25 1.81
C SER A 57 15.00 -8.81 1.43
N VAL A 58 15.53 -9.32 0.33
CA VAL A 58 16.80 -8.93 -0.28
C VAL A 58 16.54 -8.64 -1.76
N ARG A 59 16.87 -7.44 -2.21
CA ARG A 59 16.50 -6.91 -3.53
C ARG A 59 16.83 -7.85 -4.69
N ASP A 60 18.05 -8.36 -4.73
CA ASP A 60 18.56 -9.13 -5.86
C ASP A 60 18.43 -10.65 -5.66
N ASP A 61 17.85 -11.08 -4.53
CA ASP A 61 17.57 -12.49 -4.25
C ASP A 61 16.09 -12.80 -4.41
N ARG A 62 15.75 -13.48 -5.50
CA ARG A 62 14.37 -13.95 -5.76
C ARG A 62 13.91 -14.99 -4.75
N ASN A 63 14.81 -15.76 -4.17
CA ASN A 63 14.47 -16.79 -3.20
C ASN A 63 14.09 -16.22 -1.83
N SER A 64 14.35 -14.93 -1.59
CA SER A 64 13.96 -14.24 -0.38
C SER A 64 12.47 -13.84 -0.35
N ALA A 65 11.71 -14.02 -1.42
CA ALA A 65 10.27 -13.78 -1.52
C ALA A 65 9.43 -14.94 -0.95
N ALA A 66 8.10 -14.80 -1.03
CA ALA A 66 7.09 -15.81 -0.69
C ALA A 66 6.99 -16.18 0.81
N THR A 67 7.68 -15.49 1.69
CA THR A 67 7.46 -15.56 3.14
C THR A 67 6.69 -14.32 3.59
N LEU A 68 5.58 -14.52 4.34
CA LEU A 68 4.85 -13.39 4.91
C LEU A 68 5.72 -12.63 5.90
N ARG A 69 5.87 -11.35 5.69
CA ARG A 69 6.59 -10.43 6.57
C ARG A 69 5.73 -9.23 6.90
N ALA A 70 6.07 -8.59 8.00
CA ALA A 70 5.42 -7.37 8.44
C ALA A 70 6.48 -6.30 8.73
N ALA A 71 6.20 -5.07 8.36
CA ALA A 71 7.01 -3.90 8.70
C ALA A 71 6.12 -2.81 9.29
N ARG A 72 6.55 -2.24 10.43
CA ARG A 72 5.94 -1.04 10.98
C ARG A 72 6.69 0.17 10.46
N LEU A 73 6.00 0.96 9.67
CA LEU A 73 6.53 2.14 9.01
C LEU A 73 5.79 3.39 9.48
N THR A 74 6.41 4.55 9.34
CA THR A 74 5.81 5.83 9.70
C THR A 74 5.64 6.72 8.48
N ALA A 75 4.56 7.54 8.48
CA ALA A 75 4.34 8.52 7.44
C ALA A 75 5.41 9.61 7.49
N THR A 76 5.98 9.96 6.32
CA THR A 76 6.90 11.11 6.19
C THR A 76 6.16 12.43 6.10
N GLY A 77 4.85 12.41 6.06
CA GLY A 77 3.96 13.46 5.68
C GLY A 77 3.24 13.09 4.39
N GLN A 78 2.27 13.91 4.04
CA GLN A 78 1.49 13.71 2.83
C GLN A 78 1.88 14.80 1.82
N PRO A 79 2.74 14.51 0.84
CA PRO A 79 3.19 15.51 -0.14
C PRO A 79 2.09 15.97 -1.10
N GLY A 80 0.88 15.51 -0.86
CA GLY A 80 -0.37 15.79 -1.57
C GLY A 80 -1.42 14.76 -1.18
N ALA A 81 -2.65 14.91 -1.68
CA ALA A 81 -3.73 13.98 -1.38
C ALA A 81 -3.58 12.61 -2.07
N LEU A 82 -2.75 12.52 -3.12
CA LEU A 82 -2.76 11.40 -4.07
C LEU A 82 -1.91 10.20 -3.66
N GLN A 83 -0.93 10.39 -2.79
CA GLN A 83 -0.02 9.33 -2.33
C GLN A 83 0.33 9.52 -0.86
N LEU A 84 0.53 8.39 -0.18
CA LEU A 84 1.14 8.33 1.14
C LEU A 84 2.55 7.76 1.00
N ARG A 85 3.53 8.33 1.69
CA ARG A 85 4.91 7.83 1.75
C ARG A 85 5.23 7.40 3.17
N LEU A 86 5.70 6.18 3.28
CA LEU A 86 6.10 5.58 4.54
C LEU A 86 7.61 5.30 4.54
N VAL A 87 8.22 5.35 5.71
CA VAL A 87 9.63 5.02 5.91
C VAL A 87 9.82 4.24 7.21
N ASP A 88 10.93 3.55 7.31
CA ASP A 88 11.43 3.00 8.57
C ASP A 88 11.74 4.15 9.54
N PRO A 89 11.08 4.23 10.72
CA PRO A 89 11.33 5.30 11.69
C PRO A 89 12.76 5.30 12.21
N ALA A 90 13.46 4.16 12.19
CA ALA A 90 14.85 4.06 12.67
C ALA A 90 15.87 4.64 11.67
N THR A 91 15.55 4.70 10.39
CA THR A 91 16.50 5.11 9.35
C THR A 91 16.09 6.38 8.61
N GLY A 92 14.81 6.72 8.58
CA GLY A 92 14.29 7.96 8.00
C GLY A 92 14.63 8.16 6.52
N ASN A 93 14.84 7.09 5.78
CA ASN A 93 15.29 7.11 4.36
C ASN A 93 16.74 7.58 4.14
N ASN A 94 17.53 7.87 5.18
CA ASN A 94 18.91 8.33 5.04
C ASN A 94 19.92 7.18 4.91
N LYS A 95 19.53 5.97 5.29
CA LYS A 95 20.29 4.74 5.19
C LYS A 95 19.32 3.57 4.98
N PRO A 96 19.81 2.41 4.49
CA PRO A 96 18.97 1.23 4.32
C PRO A 96 18.23 0.83 5.60
N GLY A 97 16.95 0.56 5.49
CA GLY A 97 16.06 0.15 6.58
C GLY A 97 15.06 -0.90 6.13
N VAL A 98 13.98 -1.07 6.89
CA VAL A 98 12.87 -1.92 6.49
C VAL A 98 11.87 -1.15 5.61
N GLY A 99 11.24 -1.83 4.68
CA GLY A 99 10.25 -1.24 3.77
C GLY A 99 9.77 -2.23 2.74
N ALA A 100 8.88 -1.80 1.86
CA ALA A 100 8.43 -2.62 0.75
C ALA A 100 9.55 -2.87 -0.26
N CYS A 101 9.44 -3.99 -0.96
CA CYS A 101 10.39 -4.41 -1.98
C CYS A 101 9.67 -5.02 -3.18
N ASP A 102 10.43 -5.53 -4.16
CA ASP A 102 9.89 -6.22 -5.33
C ASP A 102 8.97 -7.37 -4.91
N GLY A 103 7.74 -7.37 -5.44
CA GLY A 103 6.71 -8.35 -5.10
C GLY A 103 5.75 -7.93 -3.98
N ASP A 104 5.98 -6.78 -3.33
CA ASP A 104 5.04 -6.19 -2.38
C ASP A 104 4.01 -5.26 -3.04
N SER A 105 4.05 -5.07 -4.35
CA SER A 105 3.03 -4.31 -5.08
C SER A 105 1.63 -4.89 -4.83
N GLY A 106 0.69 -4.04 -4.39
CA GLY A 106 -0.65 -4.46 -3.99
C GLY A 106 -0.75 -4.97 -2.54
N ALA A 107 0.35 -5.09 -1.82
CA ALA A 107 0.37 -5.46 -0.40
C ALA A 107 -0.45 -4.47 0.43
N PRO A 108 -1.25 -4.95 1.41
CA PRO A 108 -2.09 -4.09 2.22
C PRO A 108 -1.27 -3.28 3.22
N VAL A 109 -1.71 -2.04 3.37
CA VAL A 109 -1.22 -1.12 4.41
C VAL A 109 -2.35 -0.91 5.41
N TYR A 110 -2.07 -1.21 6.67
CA TYR A 110 -3.05 -1.18 7.74
C TYR A 110 -2.80 -0.04 8.71
N GLN A 111 -3.89 0.50 9.22
CA GLN A 111 -3.93 1.25 10.47
C GLN A 111 -4.59 0.43 11.57
N GLN A 112 -4.26 0.74 12.82
CA GLN A 112 -4.99 0.24 13.98
C GLN A 112 -5.90 1.35 14.49
N ASN A 113 -7.20 1.08 14.53
CA ASN A 113 -8.22 2.02 15.00
C ASN A 113 -9.08 1.32 16.04
N ALA A 114 -9.09 1.83 17.28
CA ALA A 114 -9.85 1.26 18.40
C ALA A 114 -9.68 -0.27 18.56
N GLY A 115 -8.46 -0.76 18.38
CA GLY A 115 -8.13 -2.19 18.48
C GLY A 115 -8.44 -3.02 17.22
N ARG A 116 -8.99 -2.42 16.17
CA ARG A 116 -9.28 -3.08 14.89
C ARG A 116 -8.26 -2.71 13.84
N MET A 117 -7.91 -3.68 13.01
CA MET A 117 -7.11 -3.42 11.81
C MET A 117 -8.02 -2.99 10.67
N GLU A 118 -7.63 -1.93 9.97
CA GLU A 118 -8.34 -1.40 8.81
C GLU A 118 -7.32 -1.17 7.68
N VAL A 119 -7.70 -1.50 6.44
CA VAL A 119 -6.86 -1.23 5.27
C VAL A 119 -7.02 0.22 4.85
N ILE A 120 -5.93 0.99 4.85
CA ILE A 120 -5.92 2.40 4.41
C ILE A 120 -5.40 2.56 2.99
N GLY A 121 -4.62 1.61 2.49
CA GLY A 121 -3.96 1.72 1.20
C GLY A 121 -3.34 0.40 0.75
N VAL A 122 -2.78 0.45 -0.45
CA VAL A 122 -1.97 -0.63 -1.02
C VAL A 122 -0.62 -0.12 -1.47
N VAL A 123 0.42 -0.94 -1.31
CA VAL A 123 1.77 -0.63 -1.77
C VAL A 123 1.78 -0.47 -3.29
N SER A 124 2.37 0.60 -3.78
CA SER A 124 2.49 0.92 -5.20
C SER A 124 3.93 0.83 -5.69
N TRP A 125 4.88 1.38 -4.95
CA TRP A 125 6.29 1.40 -5.31
C TRP A 125 7.20 1.48 -4.07
N SER A 126 8.50 1.24 -4.27
CA SER A 126 9.52 1.39 -3.23
C SER A 126 10.80 2.01 -3.78
N THR A 127 11.64 2.52 -2.87
CA THR A 127 13.00 2.97 -3.18
C THR A 127 14.00 2.32 -2.23
N ALA A 128 15.28 2.41 -2.56
CA ALA A 128 16.35 2.32 -1.57
C ALA A 128 16.48 3.65 -0.81
N ALA A 129 17.40 3.69 0.15
CA ALA A 129 17.76 4.92 0.86
C ALA A 129 18.10 6.04 -0.11
N ASN A 130 17.91 7.29 0.30
CA ASN A 130 18.16 8.49 -0.49
C ASN A 130 17.41 8.54 -1.84
N ASN A 131 16.29 7.85 -1.93
CA ASN A 131 15.45 7.73 -3.13
C ASN A 131 16.12 7.01 -4.31
N GLU A 132 17.15 6.25 -4.07
CA GLU A 132 17.76 5.41 -5.11
C GLU A 132 16.83 4.25 -5.50
N ALA A 133 17.10 3.60 -6.62
CA ALA A 133 16.32 2.44 -7.04
C ALA A 133 16.56 1.26 -6.08
N GLY A 134 15.49 0.67 -5.53
CA GLY A 134 15.62 -0.50 -4.64
C GLY A 134 14.57 -0.60 -3.55
N CYS A 135 15.00 -1.14 -2.42
CA CYS A 135 14.17 -1.46 -1.27
C CYS A 135 14.75 -0.87 0.02
N GLY A 136 13.92 -0.75 1.06
CA GLY A 136 14.38 -0.31 2.40
C GLY A 136 14.57 1.19 2.55
N GLY A 137 14.07 1.98 1.60
CA GLY A 137 13.90 3.43 1.71
C GLY A 137 12.43 3.81 1.83
N LEU A 138 11.93 4.62 0.89
CA LEU A 138 10.51 4.98 0.87
C LEU A 138 9.63 3.82 0.40
N THR A 139 8.48 3.69 1.01
CA THR A 139 7.36 2.85 0.54
C THR A 139 6.23 3.77 0.10
N GLY A 140 5.93 3.78 -1.19
CA GLY A 140 4.84 4.54 -1.78
C GLY A 140 3.53 3.76 -1.71
N VAL A 141 2.47 4.41 -1.24
CA VAL A 141 1.17 3.80 -0.99
C VAL A 141 0.09 4.56 -1.73
N THR A 142 -0.80 3.83 -2.40
CA THR A 142 -2.04 4.37 -2.96
C THR A 142 -3.11 4.38 -1.88
N PRO A 143 -3.57 5.55 -1.40
CA PRO A 143 -4.63 5.64 -0.40
C PRO A 143 -5.97 5.18 -1.01
N LEU A 144 -6.62 4.18 -0.40
CA LEU A 144 -7.87 3.62 -0.95
C LEU A 144 -9.09 4.53 -0.72
N GLU A 145 -9.03 5.42 0.24
CA GLU A 145 -10.09 6.40 0.47
C GLU A 145 -10.43 7.21 -0.78
N LEU A 146 -9.41 7.67 -1.51
CA LEU A 146 -9.59 8.45 -2.74
C LEU A 146 -10.36 7.69 -3.83
N TYR A 147 -10.31 6.38 -3.77
CA TYR A 147 -10.89 5.48 -4.77
C TYR A 147 -12.09 4.70 -4.23
N ARG A 148 -12.55 5.01 -3.00
CA ARG A 148 -13.63 4.29 -2.33
C ARG A 148 -14.90 4.22 -3.17
N GLY A 149 -15.31 5.31 -3.79
CA GLY A 149 -16.47 5.35 -4.67
C GLY A 149 -16.34 4.39 -5.86
N TRP A 150 -15.20 4.44 -6.53
CA TRP A 150 -14.89 3.52 -7.62
C TRP A 150 -14.81 2.06 -7.17
N ILE A 151 -14.23 1.79 -6.00
CA ILE A 151 -14.15 0.44 -5.42
C ILE A 151 -15.54 -0.13 -5.21
N ILE A 152 -16.43 0.62 -4.54
CA ILE A 152 -17.81 0.18 -4.25
C ILE A 152 -18.60 -0.05 -5.54
N GLU A 153 -18.53 0.90 -6.48
CA GLU A 153 -19.25 0.79 -7.76
C GLU A 153 -18.74 -0.39 -8.60
N THR A 154 -17.42 -0.59 -8.63
CA THR A 154 -16.80 -1.68 -9.38
C THR A 154 -17.14 -3.04 -8.76
N ALA A 155 -17.11 -3.16 -7.43
CA ALA A 155 -17.52 -4.38 -6.74
C ALA A 155 -18.99 -4.72 -7.05
N ARG A 156 -19.88 -3.72 -7.04
CA ARG A 156 -21.30 -3.91 -7.41
C ARG A 156 -21.45 -4.41 -8.85
N LYS A 157 -20.69 -3.85 -9.81
CA LYS A 157 -20.65 -4.35 -11.20
C LYS A 157 -20.16 -5.79 -11.30
N MET A 158 -19.36 -6.24 -10.35
CA MET A 158 -18.92 -7.64 -10.23
C MET A 158 -19.91 -8.54 -9.45
N GLY A 159 -21.04 -7.98 -8.99
CA GLY A 159 -22.06 -8.70 -8.21
C GLY A 159 -21.69 -8.87 -6.73
N ILE A 160 -20.87 -7.98 -6.18
CA ILE A 160 -20.44 -7.99 -4.77
C ILE A 160 -20.90 -6.69 -4.11
N GLU A 161 -21.66 -6.81 -3.03
CA GLU A 161 -22.00 -5.68 -2.17
C GLU A 161 -20.93 -5.54 -1.09
N LEU A 162 -20.28 -4.38 -1.06
CA LEU A 162 -19.34 -4.02 0.00
C LEU A 162 -20.07 -3.19 1.07
N PRO A 163 -19.74 -3.35 2.37
CA PRO A 163 -20.27 -2.49 3.41
C PRO A 163 -19.87 -1.03 3.14
N ARG A 164 -20.81 -0.13 3.40
CA ARG A 164 -20.63 1.33 3.26
C ARG A 164 -19.77 1.93 4.35
#